data_74571930e0ba39b8bd33b2c02d0b259a
#
_entry.id   74571930e0ba39b8bd33b2c02d0b259a
#
_cell.length_a   1.000
_cell.length_b   1.000
_cell.length_c   1.000
_cell.angle_alpha   90.00
_cell.angle_beta   90.00
_cell.angle_gamma   90.00
#
_symmetry.space_group_name_H-M   'P 1'
#
loop_
_entity.id
_entity.type
_entity.pdbx_description
1 polymer ?
#
loop_
_entity_poly.entity_id
_entity_poly.type
_entity_poly.pdbx_seq_one_letter_code
_entity_poly.pdbx_strand_id
1 'polypeptide(L)'
;MANPRKTVPDLNFNGKNVNTELEDYLKSVEYTDVASGESDSIKIKLQNISLRWLNGWYPVKGDKIGAYLQFQNWDREGDNFKLQCGEFVLDEISFSGGPREASIGGLAIPANDSFKTTERTKTWSNVTIKQIGTEVAKKYGLGFSY
;
A
#
# COMPACT_ATOMS: atom_id res chain seq x y z
N MET A 1 1.39 20.66 -29.07
CA MET A 1 0.26 20.04 -28.37
C MET A 1 0.56 20.02 -26.89
N ALA A 2 -0.40 20.35 -26.05
CA ALA A 2 -0.24 20.22 -24.60
C ALA A 2 -0.13 18.74 -24.23
N ASN A 3 0.79 18.41 -23.32
CA ASN A 3 0.92 17.06 -22.81
C ASN A 3 -0.32 16.70 -21.96
N PRO A 4 -0.92 15.52 -22.13
CA PRO A 4 -2.11 15.14 -21.40
C PRO A 4 -1.82 14.96 -19.90
N ARG A 5 -2.83 15.17 -19.08
CA ARG A 5 -2.79 14.77 -17.68
C ARG A 5 -2.57 13.26 -17.57
N LYS A 6 -1.67 12.86 -16.69
CA LYS A 6 -1.35 11.45 -16.49
C LYS A 6 -1.11 11.17 -15.01
N THR A 7 -1.63 10.04 -14.52
CA THR A 7 -1.28 9.47 -13.23
C THR A 7 -0.49 8.20 -13.46
N VAL A 8 0.70 8.11 -12.86
CA VAL A 8 1.60 6.95 -12.99
C VAL A 8 1.86 6.41 -11.59
N PRO A 9 1.53 5.14 -11.32
CA PRO A 9 1.92 4.51 -10.07
C PRO A 9 3.43 4.23 -10.06
N ASP A 10 4.04 4.37 -8.90
CA ASP A 10 5.43 4.06 -8.62
C ASP A 10 5.46 3.06 -7.47
N LEU A 11 5.76 1.80 -7.78
CA LEU A 11 5.63 0.67 -6.91
C LEU A 11 6.98 0.04 -6.57
N ASN A 12 7.16 -0.31 -5.29
CA ASN A 12 8.30 -1.04 -4.80
C ASN A 12 7.84 -2.33 -4.11
N PHE A 13 8.47 -3.45 -4.42
CA PHE A 13 8.28 -4.71 -3.71
C PHE A 13 9.55 -5.05 -2.94
N ASN A 14 9.44 -5.21 -1.62
CA ASN A 14 10.56 -5.47 -0.72
C ASN A 14 11.74 -4.51 -0.92
N GLY A 15 11.47 -3.22 -1.18
CA GLY A 15 12.46 -2.18 -1.43
C GLY A 15 13.02 -2.12 -2.86
N LYS A 16 12.62 -3.04 -3.75
CA LYS A 16 12.99 -3.03 -5.17
C LYS A 16 11.91 -2.32 -5.97
N ASN A 17 12.30 -1.32 -6.78
CA ASN A 17 11.40 -0.71 -7.75
C ASN A 17 11.03 -1.71 -8.84
N VAL A 18 9.75 -1.86 -9.13
CA VAL A 18 9.22 -2.86 -10.09
C VAL A 18 8.43 -2.21 -11.24
N ASN A 19 8.50 -0.91 -11.39
CA ASN A 19 7.70 -0.20 -12.40
C ASN A 19 7.95 -0.72 -13.81
N THR A 20 9.23 -0.90 -14.19
CA THR A 20 9.59 -1.39 -15.53
C THR A 20 9.10 -2.81 -15.77
N GLU A 21 9.19 -3.68 -14.75
CA GLU A 21 8.74 -5.06 -14.85
C GLU A 21 7.21 -5.17 -14.89
N LEU A 22 6.49 -4.22 -14.28
CA LEU A 22 5.04 -4.21 -14.19
C LEU A 22 4.35 -3.42 -15.32
N GLU A 23 5.04 -2.54 -16.03
CA GLU A 23 4.44 -1.59 -16.97
C GLU A 23 3.50 -2.27 -17.98
N ASP A 24 3.90 -3.40 -18.55
CA ASP A 24 3.12 -4.15 -19.54
C ASP A 24 1.97 -4.97 -18.92
N TYR A 25 1.96 -5.16 -17.61
CA TYR A 25 0.99 -6.03 -16.93
C TYR A 25 0.02 -5.26 -16.05
N LEU A 26 0.34 -4.03 -15.67
CA LEU A 26 -0.43 -3.25 -14.73
C LEU A 26 -1.75 -2.80 -15.35
N LYS A 27 -2.86 -3.19 -14.74
CA LYS A 27 -4.22 -2.78 -15.14
C LYS A 27 -4.73 -1.61 -14.30
N SER A 28 -4.60 -1.71 -12.99
CA SER A 28 -5.02 -0.66 -12.07
C SER A 28 -4.31 -0.73 -10.73
N VAL A 29 -4.17 0.43 -10.11
CA VAL A 29 -3.79 0.58 -8.70
C VAL A 29 -4.91 1.38 -8.03
N GLU A 30 -5.43 0.84 -6.94
CA GLU A 30 -6.42 1.48 -6.08
C GLU A 30 -5.81 1.66 -4.69
N TYR A 31 -5.79 2.89 -4.21
CA TYR A 31 -5.35 3.24 -2.86
C TYR A 31 -6.54 3.80 -2.10
N THR A 32 -6.78 3.26 -0.91
CA THR A 32 -7.82 3.71 0.00
C THR A 32 -7.19 4.23 1.28
N ASP A 33 -7.39 5.51 1.53
CA ASP A 33 -6.99 6.20 2.76
C ASP A 33 -8.20 6.31 3.68
N VAL A 34 -8.11 5.73 4.87
CA VAL A 34 -9.21 5.66 5.83
C VAL A 34 -8.94 6.57 7.02
N ALA A 35 -9.85 7.50 7.28
CA ALA A 35 -9.68 8.48 8.35
C ALA A 35 -9.63 7.88 9.76
N SER A 36 -10.34 6.78 10.01
CA SER A 36 -10.31 6.10 11.32
C SER A 36 -10.99 4.72 11.28
N GLY A 37 -10.61 3.85 12.19
CA GLY A 37 -11.26 2.55 12.45
C GLY A 37 -10.75 1.38 11.62
N GLU A 38 -10.15 1.63 10.47
CA GLU A 38 -9.57 0.61 9.60
C GLU A 38 -8.16 1.03 9.17
N SER A 39 -7.42 0.11 8.55
CA SER A 39 -6.11 0.41 7.98
C SER A 39 -6.25 0.84 6.53
N ASP A 40 -5.40 1.76 6.09
CA ASP A 40 -5.27 2.08 4.68
C ASP A 40 -4.95 0.82 3.88
N SER A 41 -5.40 0.79 2.66
CA SER A 41 -5.23 -0.38 1.81
C SER A 41 -4.78 -0.02 0.40
N ILE A 42 -4.08 -0.96 -0.22
CA ILE A 42 -3.72 -0.88 -1.63
C ILE A 42 -4.19 -2.15 -2.35
N LYS A 43 -4.72 -1.98 -3.54
CA LYS A 43 -5.09 -3.08 -4.44
C LYS A 43 -4.49 -2.87 -5.82
N ILE A 44 -3.73 -3.85 -6.26
CA ILE A 44 -3.01 -3.84 -7.54
C ILE A 44 -3.60 -4.94 -8.41
N LYS A 45 -4.11 -4.60 -9.58
CA LYS A 45 -4.59 -5.56 -10.57
C LYS A 45 -3.61 -5.65 -11.72
N LEU A 46 -3.24 -6.87 -12.06
CA LEU A 46 -2.25 -7.20 -13.06
C LEU A 46 -2.84 -8.18 -14.09
N GLN A 47 -2.44 -7.99 -15.33
CA GLN A 47 -2.73 -8.94 -16.38
C GLN A 47 -1.87 -10.20 -16.22
N ASN A 48 -2.47 -11.41 -16.27
CA ASN A 48 -1.78 -12.66 -16.03
C ASN A 48 -1.88 -13.63 -17.23
N ILE A 49 -1.85 -13.10 -18.45
CA ILE A 49 -1.97 -13.91 -19.67
C ILE A 49 -0.89 -14.99 -19.75
N SER A 50 0.34 -14.62 -19.40
CA SER A 50 1.50 -15.52 -19.41
C SER A 50 1.64 -16.41 -18.18
N LEU A 51 0.71 -16.35 -17.23
CA LEU A 51 0.73 -17.08 -15.95
C LEU A 51 2.00 -16.86 -15.09
N ARG A 52 2.75 -15.79 -15.32
CA ARG A 52 3.98 -15.49 -14.57
C ARG A 52 3.71 -15.30 -13.07
N TRP A 53 2.57 -14.70 -12.74
CA TRP A 53 2.14 -14.45 -11.36
C TRP A 53 1.74 -15.73 -10.61
N LEU A 54 1.49 -16.84 -11.33
CA LEU A 54 1.27 -18.14 -10.74
C LEU A 54 2.55 -18.97 -10.60
N ASN A 55 3.64 -18.54 -11.23
CA ASN A 55 4.90 -19.26 -11.29
C ASN A 55 6.06 -18.46 -10.71
N GLY A 56 6.98 -17.98 -11.52
CA GLY A 56 8.22 -17.37 -11.07
C GLY A 56 8.07 -16.02 -10.35
N TRP A 57 6.93 -15.35 -10.50
CA TRP A 57 6.63 -14.06 -9.91
C TRP A 57 5.53 -14.14 -8.86
N TYR A 58 5.34 -15.30 -8.26
CA TYR A 58 4.32 -15.49 -7.22
C TYR A 58 4.66 -14.63 -6.00
N PRO A 59 3.82 -13.65 -5.65
CA PRO A 59 4.03 -12.83 -4.46
C PRO A 59 3.73 -13.63 -3.19
N VAL A 60 4.41 -13.31 -2.11
CA VAL A 60 4.26 -14.04 -0.84
C VAL A 60 3.56 -13.14 0.19
N LYS A 61 2.60 -13.68 0.94
CA LYS A 61 1.98 -12.95 2.04
C LYS A 61 3.04 -12.51 3.05
N GLY A 62 2.96 -11.25 3.46
CA GLY A 62 3.96 -10.62 4.30
C GLY A 62 5.02 -9.80 3.55
N ASP A 63 5.08 -9.91 2.22
CA ASP A 63 5.92 -9.03 1.41
C ASP A 63 5.50 -7.56 1.59
N LYS A 64 6.48 -6.65 1.50
CA LYS A 64 6.25 -5.22 1.64
C LYS A 64 6.03 -4.58 0.27
N ILE A 65 5.00 -3.74 0.19
CA ILE A 65 4.64 -2.96 -0.99
C ILE A 65 4.76 -1.48 -0.61
N GLY A 66 5.72 -0.77 -1.20
CA GLY A 66 5.78 0.69 -1.13
C GLY A 66 5.06 1.28 -2.35
N ALA A 67 4.21 2.28 -2.14
CA ALA A 67 3.43 2.86 -3.22
C ALA A 67 3.44 4.39 -3.20
N TYR A 68 3.58 4.96 -4.40
CA TYR A 68 3.41 6.38 -4.67
C TYR A 68 2.58 6.56 -5.95
N LEU A 69 1.86 7.66 -6.04
CA LEU A 69 1.18 8.10 -7.25
C LEU A 69 1.83 9.37 -7.75
N GLN A 70 2.35 9.35 -8.97
CA GLN A 70 2.90 10.51 -9.65
C GLN A 70 1.84 11.13 -10.54
N PHE A 71 1.53 12.40 -10.32
CA PHE A 71 0.60 13.17 -11.11
C PHE A 71 1.41 14.09 -12.04
N GLN A 72 1.13 14.02 -13.33
CA GLN A 72 1.85 14.78 -14.36
C GLN A 72 0.87 15.69 -15.09
N ASN A 73 1.28 16.95 -15.29
CA ASN A 73 0.51 17.99 -15.99
C ASN A 73 -0.90 18.18 -15.39
N TRP A 74 -1.03 18.17 -14.05
CA TRP A 74 -2.33 18.07 -13.37
C TRP A 74 -3.21 19.30 -13.58
N ASP A 75 -2.74 20.50 -13.22
CA ASP A 75 -3.46 21.73 -13.43
C ASP A 75 -3.05 22.41 -14.75
N ARG A 76 -1.76 22.35 -15.08
CA ARG A 76 -1.16 22.91 -16.30
C ARG A 76 0.05 22.08 -16.71
N GLU A 77 0.53 22.32 -17.94
CA GLU A 77 1.72 21.65 -18.46
C GLU A 77 2.95 21.92 -17.56
N GLY A 78 3.63 20.86 -17.16
CA GLY A 78 4.78 20.90 -16.25
C GLY A 78 4.42 20.88 -14.75
N ASP A 79 3.15 20.94 -14.40
CA ASP A 79 2.71 20.83 -13.01
C ASP A 79 2.67 19.34 -12.58
N ASN A 80 3.71 18.94 -11.89
CA ASN A 80 3.92 17.55 -11.46
C ASN A 80 4.05 17.49 -9.95
N PHE A 81 3.37 16.53 -9.33
CA PHE A 81 3.51 16.24 -7.90
C PHE A 81 3.40 14.74 -7.62
N LYS A 82 3.82 14.34 -6.43
CA LYS A 82 3.86 12.95 -6.01
C LYS A 82 3.11 12.80 -4.69
N LEU A 83 2.13 11.89 -4.66
CA LEU A 83 1.44 11.46 -3.45
C LEU A 83 2.13 10.23 -2.92
N GLN A 84 2.55 10.28 -1.65
CA GLN A 84 3.05 9.11 -0.94
C GLN A 84 1.86 8.37 -0.34
N CYS A 85 1.58 7.16 -0.85
CA CYS A 85 0.51 6.31 -0.33
C CYS A 85 0.95 5.53 0.92
N GLY A 86 2.26 5.26 1.06
CA GLY A 86 2.83 4.57 2.22
C GLY A 86 3.40 3.18 1.91
N GLU A 87 3.62 2.42 2.98
CA GLU A 87 4.05 1.03 2.92
C GLU A 87 2.91 0.11 3.38
N PHE A 88 2.73 -0.98 2.66
CA PHE A 88 1.69 -1.98 2.89
C PHE A 88 2.31 -3.36 3.05
N VAL A 89 1.68 -4.19 3.86
CA VAL A 89 2.02 -5.61 3.96
C VAL A 89 1.03 -6.40 3.11
N LEU A 90 1.53 -7.21 2.20
CA LEU A 90 0.74 -8.06 1.33
C LEU A 90 -0.05 -9.07 2.14
N ASP A 91 -1.38 -9.02 2.03
CA ASP A 91 -2.31 -9.83 2.80
C ASP A 91 -3.21 -10.72 1.92
N GLU A 92 -3.59 -10.23 0.76
CA GLU A 92 -4.48 -10.92 -0.17
C GLU A 92 -3.83 -11.12 -1.54
N ILE A 93 -3.96 -12.33 -2.05
CA ILE A 93 -3.58 -12.68 -3.43
C ILE A 93 -4.73 -13.49 -4.01
N SER A 94 -5.25 -13.05 -5.16
CA SER A 94 -6.28 -13.77 -5.87
C SER A 94 -6.00 -13.82 -7.37
N PHE A 95 -6.45 -14.89 -8.01
CA PHE A 95 -6.30 -15.09 -9.45
C PHE A 95 -7.66 -15.41 -10.07
N SER A 96 -7.97 -14.80 -11.20
CA SER A 96 -9.18 -15.09 -11.95
C SER A 96 -8.86 -15.74 -13.29
N GLY A 97 -9.73 -16.64 -13.74
CA GLY A 97 -9.53 -17.42 -14.96
C GLY A 97 -10.07 -16.78 -16.24
N GLY A 98 -10.98 -15.85 -16.12
CA GLY A 98 -11.55 -15.15 -17.27
C GLY A 98 -12.09 -13.77 -16.92
N PRO A 99 -11.39 -12.66 -17.19
CA PRO A 99 -10.06 -12.58 -17.80
C PRO A 99 -8.94 -13.09 -16.88
N ARG A 100 -7.81 -13.45 -17.45
CA ARG A 100 -6.65 -13.88 -16.65
C ARG A 100 -6.03 -12.69 -15.94
N GLU A 101 -6.37 -12.53 -14.68
CA GLU A 101 -5.91 -11.44 -13.83
C GLU A 101 -5.30 -11.97 -12.53
N ALA A 102 -4.30 -11.26 -12.03
CA ALA A 102 -3.81 -11.37 -10.65
C ALA A 102 -4.22 -10.11 -9.89
N SER A 103 -4.79 -10.27 -8.72
CA SER A 103 -5.08 -9.17 -7.81
C SER A 103 -4.27 -9.34 -6.53
N ILE A 104 -3.53 -8.30 -6.17
CA ILE A 104 -2.67 -8.25 -5.00
C ILE A 104 -3.21 -7.17 -4.10
N GLY A 105 -3.55 -7.53 -2.86
CA GLY A 105 -4.02 -6.61 -1.82
C GLY A 105 -3.00 -6.48 -0.70
N GLY A 106 -2.82 -5.27 -0.18
CA GLY A 106 -1.99 -4.99 0.98
C GLY A 106 -2.67 -4.03 1.94
N LEU A 107 -2.35 -4.17 3.22
CA LEU A 107 -2.83 -3.31 4.30
C LEU A 107 -1.67 -2.57 4.94
N ALA A 108 -1.87 -1.29 5.26
CA ALA A 108 -0.90 -0.45 5.99
C ALA A 108 -0.91 -0.80 7.48
N ILE A 109 -0.47 -2.01 7.80
CA ILE A 109 -0.41 -2.49 9.17
C ILE A 109 1.02 -2.86 9.55
N PRO A 110 1.39 -2.63 10.83
CA PRO A 110 2.63 -3.18 11.35
C PRO A 110 2.68 -4.69 11.14
N ALA A 111 3.83 -5.21 10.72
CA ALA A 111 4.05 -6.66 10.52
C ALA A 111 3.91 -7.51 11.80
N ASN A 112 3.52 -6.89 12.91
CA ASN A 112 3.35 -7.54 14.21
C ASN A 112 1.91 -8.02 14.39
N ASP A 113 1.68 -9.32 14.26
CA ASP A 113 0.36 -9.96 14.41
C ASP A 113 -0.30 -9.65 15.75
N SER A 114 0.48 -9.40 16.82
CA SER A 114 -0.07 -9.05 18.12
C SER A 114 -0.77 -7.70 18.16
N PHE A 115 -0.42 -6.79 17.26
CA PHE A 115 -1.10 -5.49 17.15
C PHE A 115 -2.50 -5.63 16.55
N LYS A 116 -2.66 -6.51 15.56
CA LYS A 116 -3.94 -6.76 14.88
C LYS A 116 -5.01 -7.43 15.76
N THR A 117 -4.59 -8.35 16.62
CA THR A 117 -5.51 -9.32 17.24
C THR A 117 -5.73 -9.09 18.72
N THR A 118 -4.97 -8.20 19.35
CA THR A 118 -5.07 -7.99 20.79
C THR A 118 -6.00 -6.83 21.13
N GLU A 119 -7.24 -7.14 21.48
CA GLU A 119 -8.14 -6.18 22.11
C GLU A 119 -7.76 -5.97 23.57
N ARG A 120 -7.61 -4.71 23.97
CA ARG A 120 -7.29 -4.33 25.37
C ARG A 120 -8.05 -3.08 25.77
N THR A 121 -8.53 -3.10 27.00
CA THR A 121 -9.10 -1.91 27.62
C THR A 121 -8.09 -1.34 28.62
N LYS A 122 -7.78 -0.06 28.50
CA LYS A 122 -6.96 0.68 29.43
C LYS A 122 -7.55 2.07 29.65
N THR A 123 -7.62 2.47 30.91
CA THR A 123 -8.05 3.82 31.27
C THR A 123 -6.82 4.68 31.58
N TRP A 124 -6.78 5.86 31.02
CA TRP A 124 -5.78 6.88 31.34
C TRP A 124 -6.44 8.06 32.04
N SER A 125 -5.80 8.59 33.07
CA SER A 125 -6.25 9.77 33.80
C SER A 125 -5.13 10.80 33.83
N ASN A 126 -5.47 12.07 33.56
CA ASN A 126 -4.53 13.21 33.59
C ASN A 126 -3.31 13.03 32.65
N VAL A 127 -3.53 12.47 31.46
CA VAL A 127 -2.49 12.29 30.45
C VAL A 127 -2.86 13.01 29.14
N THR A 128 -1.87 13.40 28.37
CA THR A 128 -2.06 13.96 27.04
C THR A 128 -2.20 12.88 25.98
N ILE A 129 -2.83 13.21 24.84
CA ILE A 129 -2.93 12.31 23.68
C ILE A 129 -1.54 11.85 23.24
N LYS A 130 -0.56 12.75 23.25
CA LYS A 130 0.83 12.44 22.93
C LYS A 130 1.41 11.34 23.84
N GLN A 131 1.15 11.43 25.15
CA GLN A 131 1.61 10.40 26.10
C GLN A 131 0.96 9.05 25.83
N ILE A 132 -0.35 9.02 25.54
CA ILE A 132 -1.08 7.80 25.18
C ILE A 132 -0.47 7.18 23.91
N GLY A 133 -0.31 7.97 22.84
CA GLY A 133 0.26 7.51 21.59
C GLY A 133 1.69 6.98 21.74
N THR A 134 2.52 7.68 22.51
CA THR A 134 3.91 7.24 22.78
C THR A 134 3.94 5.92 23.58
N GLU A 135 3.08 5.76 24.57
CA GLU A 135 3.00 4.53 25.37
C GLU A 135 2.56 3.32 24.52
N VAL A 136 1.53 3.52 23.71
CA VAL A 136 1.03 2.46 22.81
C VAL A 136 2.11 2.09 21.78
N ALA A 137 2.71 3.07 21.13
CA ALA A 137 3.76 2.83 20.15
C ALA A 137 4.96 2.07 20.74
N LYS A 138 5.45 2.52 21.91
CA LYS A 138 6.55 1.84 22.62
C LYS A 138 6.25 0.39 22.93
N LYS A 139 5.00 0.08 23.33
CA LYS A 139 4.58 -1.28 23.66
C LYS A 139 4.66 -2.25 22.47
N TYR A 140 4.44 -1.75 21.27
CA TYR A 140 4.45 -2.54 20.04
C TYR A 140 5.71 -2.34 19.19
N GLY A 141 6.71 -1.62 19.70
CA GLY A 141 7.96 -1.36 18.99
C GLY A 141 7.79 -0.45 17.77
N LEU A 142 6.76 0.41 17.78
CA LEU A 142 6.42 1.31 16.68
C LEU A 142 6.98 2.72 16.93
N GLY A 143 7.26 3.44 15.85
CA GLY A 143 7.49 4.88 15.89
C GLY A 143 6.16 5.63 16.09
N PHE A 144 6.19 6.77 16.79
CA PHE A 144 5.05 7.65 16.94
C PHE A 144 5.45 9.09 16.63
N SER A 145 4.73 9.71 15.73
CA SER A 145 4.87 11.12 15.37
C SER A 145 3.55 11.84 15.66
N TYR A 146 3.64 13.01 16.31
CA TYR A 146 2.47 13.81 16.72
C TYR A 146 2.77 15.29 16.46
#